data_be00347a65a2d05fb81fac92a59dc073
#
_entry.id   be00347a65a2d05fb81fac92a59dc073
#
_cell.length_a   1.000
_cell.length_b   1.000
_cell.length_c   1.000
_cell.angle_alpha   90.00
_cell.angle_beta   90.00
_cell.angle_gamma   90.00
#
_symmetry.space_group_name_H-M   'P 1'
#
loop_
_entity.id
_entity.type
_entity.pdbx_description
1 polymer ?
#
loop_
_entity_poly.entity_id
_entity_poly.type
_entity_poly.pdbx_seq_one_letter_code
_entity_poly.pdbx_strand_id
1 'polypeptide(L)'
;MPMLLSASKSITLEINAIKVVSTPNDNDLNTTTLYPYQGWYDAETKAFTPIIPLDEHLLDQTAYAGLMVRAKAYYDDNLTDNPMGIYEAQKIILYEFLAEQLGESDYTVV
;
A
#
# COMPACT_ATOMS: atom_id res chain seq x y z
N MET A 1 -6.74 -3.10 2.08
CA MET A 1 -5.80 -3.00 3.20
C MET A 1 -5.16 -1.61 3.15
N PRO A 2 -5.59 -0.66 3.99
CA PRO A 2 -4.97 0.65 4.03
C PRO A 2 -3.71 0.66 4.90
N MET A 3 -2.92 1.72 4.73
CA MET A 3 -1.77 2.04 5.56
C MET A 3 -2.21 3.09 6.59
N LEU A 4 -2.23 2.73 7.88
CA LEU A 4 -2.58 3.66 8.95
C LEU A 4 -1.35 4.45 9.38
N LEU A 5 -1.50 5.76 9.41
CA LEU A 5 -0.47 6.66 9.90
C LEU A 5 -0.50 6.67 11.43
N SER A 6 0.66 6.61 12.08
CA SER A 6 0.75 6.66 13.55
C SER A 6 0.31 8.00 14.12
N ALA A 7 0.47 9.07 13.34
CA ALA A 7 -0.07 10.38 13.66
C ALA A 7 -1.03 10.82 12.56
N SER A 8 -2.26 11.18 12.93
CA SER A 8 -3.22 11.72 11.98
C SER A 8 -2.75 13.08 11.45
N LYS A 9 -2.99 13.30 10.15
CA LYS A 9 -2.73 14.59 9.52
C LYS A 9 -4.04 15.36 9.42
N SER A 10 -4.04 16.57 9.92
CA SER A 10 -5.20 17.46 9.87
C SER A 10 -4.88 18.64 8.96
N ILE A 11 -5.69 18.81 7.91
CA ILE A 11 -5.69 19.99 7.06
C ILE A 11 -7.06 20.65 7.20
N THR A 12 -7.82 20.72 6.12
CA THR A 12 -9.23 21.11 6.18
C THR A 12 -10.10 19.91 6.61
N LEU A 13 -9.62 18.70 6.34
CA LEU A 13 -10.26 17.42 6.65
C LEU A 13 -9.26 16.53 7.39
N GLU A 14 -9.74 15.74 8.33
CA GLU A 14 -8.89 14.76 9.01
C GLU A 14 -8.52 13.62 8.07
N ILE A 15 -7.26 13.24 8.12
CA ILE A 15 -6.69 12.14 7.35
C ILE A 15 -5.91 11.25 8.30
N ASN A 16 -6.24 9.96 8.33
CA ASN A 16 -5.54 9.00 9.18
C ASN A 16 -5.00 7.79 8.41
N ALA A 17 -5.22 7.74 7.10
CA ALA A 17 -4.84 6.56 6.33
C ALA A 17 -4.50 6.92 4.89
N ILE A 18 -3.71 6.04 4.28
CA ILE A 18 -3.44 6.06 2.83
C ILE A 18 -3.80 4.69 2.30
N LYS A 19 -4.58 4.65 1.23
CA LYS A 19 -4.99 3.40 0.59
C LYS A 19 -4.78 3.46 -0.91
N VAL A 20 -4.26 2.38 -1.47
CA VAL A 20 -4.24 2.17 -2.92
C VAL A 20 -5.64 1.70 -3.33
N VAL A 21 -6.35 2.57 -4.02
CA VAL A 21 -7.76 2.34 -4.37
C VAL A 21 -7.87 1.49 -5.64
N SER A 22 -6.91 1.60 -6.54
CA SER A 22 -6.92 0.88 -7.81
C SER A 22 -5.51 0.53 -8.24
N THR A 23 -5.35 -0.65 -8.85
CA THR A 23 -4.07 -1.13 -9.37
C THR A 23 -4.25 -1.72 -10.77
N PRO A 24 -4.68 -0.91 -11.77
CA PRO A 24 -4.88 -1.45 -13.11
C PRO A 24 -3.56 -1.88 -13.75
N ASN A 25 -3.62 -3.03 -14.43
CA ASN A 25 -2.52 -3.54 -15.24
C ASN A 25 -2.76 -3.18 -16.70
N ASP A 26 -1.73 -2.70 -17.39
CA ASP A 26 -1.73 -2.55 -18.83
C ASP A 26 -0.85 -3.65 -19.42
N ASN A 27 -1.48 -4.68 -19.96
CA ASN A 27 -0.78 -5.83 -20.51
C ASN A 27 0.01 -5.48 -21.79
N ASP A 28 -0.43 -4.49 -22.54
CA ASP A 28 0.26 -4.06 -23.76
C ASP A 28 1.57 -3.33 -23.45
N LEU A 29 1.59 -2.58 -22.35
CA LEU A 29 2.77 -1.84 -21.89
C LEU A 29 3.55 -2.57 -20.80
N ASN A 30 3.04 -3.69 -20.30
CA ASN A 30 3.61 -4.42 -19.15
C ASN A 30 3.81 -3.51 -17.94
N THR A 31 2.81 -2.68 -17.64
CA THR A 31 2.86 -1.74 -16.53
C THR A 31 1.72 -1.97 -15.56
N THR A 32 1.97 -1.63 -14.30
CA THR A 32 0.97 -1.58 -13.24
C THR A 32 0.99 -0.19 -12.63
N THR A 33 -0.17 0.44 -12.54
CA THR A 33 -0.27 1.78 -11.97
C THR A 33 -0.93 1.70 -10.60
N LEU A 34 -0.34 2.36 -9.60
CA LEU A 34 -0.90 2.49 -8.27
C LEU A 34 -1.58 3.84 -8.15
N TYR A 35 -2.83 3.84 -7.72
CA TYR A 35 -3.61 5.06 -7.47
C TYR A 35 -3.86 5.21 -5.97
N PRO A 36 -2.95 5.85 -5.21
CA PRO A 36 -3.12 6.05 -3.78
C PRO A 36 -3.99 7.27 -3.48
N TYR A 37 -4.72 7.18 -2.37
CA TYR A 37 -5.52 8.28 -1.82
C TYR A 37 -5.22 8.45 -0.35
N GLN A 38 -5.17 9.69 0.10
CA GLN A 38 -5.27 10.02 1.52
C GLN A 38 -6.75 10.09 1.89
N GLY A 39 -7.10 9.61 3.07
CA GLY A 39 -8.47 9.62 3.50
C GLY A 39 -8.66 9.19 4.94
N TRP A 40 -9.89 8.85 5.27
CA TRP A 40 -10.27 8.43 6.60
C TRP A 40 -10.59 6.94 6.62
N TYR A 41 -9.94 6.23 7.54
CA TYR A 41 -10.21 4.83 7.81
C TYR A 41 -10.96 4.70 9.14
N ASP A 42 -12.14 4.07 9.10
CA ASP A 42 -12.94 3.75 10.27
C ASP A 42 -12.59 2.33 10.73
N ALA A 43 -11.96 2.23 11.90
CA ALA A 43 -11.51 0.95 12.45
C ALA A 43 -12.67 0.03 12.82
N GLU A 44 -13.84 0.58 13.15
CA GLU A 44 -15.02 -0.22 13.55
C GLU A 44 -15.67 -0.88 12.33
N THR A 45 -15.91 -0.12 11.28
CA THR A 45 -16.55 -0.61 10.05
C THR A 45 -15.55 -1.15 9.05
N LYS A 46 -14.25 -0.85 9.23
CA LYS A 46 -13.15 -1.15 8.30
C LYS A 46 -13.35 -0.49 6.93
N ALA A 47 -14.12 0.59 6.89
CA ALA A 47 -14.37 1.35 5.67
C ALA A 47 -13.33 2.45 5.50
N PHE A 48 -12.91 2.68 4.25
CA PHE A 48 -12.01 3.76 3.89
C PHE A 48 -12.76 4.75 3.00
N THR A 49 -12.70 6.03 3.37
CA THR A 49 -13.26 7.12 2.58
C THR A 49 -12.12 7.89 1.95
N PRO A 50 -11.95 7.83 0.61
CA PRO A 50 -10.91 8.61 -0.07
C PRO A 50 -11.27 10.09 -0.05
N ILE A 51 -10.30 10.95 0.22
CA ILE A 51 -10.50 12.40 0.33
C ILE A 51 -9.61 13.14 -0.66
N ILE A 52 -8.29 12.89 -0.65
CA ILE A 52 -7.33 13.59 -1.49
C ILE A 52 -6.57 12.57 -2.33
N PRO A 53 -6.65 12.66 -3.67
CA PRO A 53 -5.81 11.81 -4.53
C PRO A 53 -4.35 12.21 -4.40
N LEU A 54 -3.48 11.21 -4.31
CA LEU A 54 -2.04 11.38 -4.38
C LEU A 54 -1.57 11.08 -5.81
N ASP A 55 -0.30 11.43 -6.11
CA ASP A 55 0.26 11.15 -7.41
C ASP A 55 0.26 9.65 -7.69
N GLU A 56 -0.09 9.29 -8.92
CA GLU A 56 -0.05 7.91 -9.36
C GLU A 56 1.40 7.41 -9.45
N HIS A 57 1.61 6.13 -9.22
CA HIS A 57 2.90 5.48 -9.34
C HIS A 57 2.84 4.41 -10.41
N LEU A 58 3.55 4.65 -11.52
CA LEU A 58 3.64 3.69 -12.60
C LEU A 58 4.79 2.72 -12.33
N LEU A 59 4.49 1.44 -12.27
CA LEU A 59 5.46 0.38 -12.13
C LEU A 59 5.64 -0.32 -13.46
N ASP A 60 6.83 -0.31 -14.02
CA ASP A 60 7.16 -1.13 -15.17
C ASP A 60 7.31 -2.60 -14.76
N GLN A 61 7.49 -3.47 -15.73
CA GLN A 61 7.61 -4.90 -15.47
C GLN A 61 8.78 -5.22 -14.52
N THR A 62 9.90 -4.56 -14.66
CA THR A 62 11.08 -4.78 -13.82
C THR A 62 10.84 -4.35 -12.39
N ALA A 63 10.25 -3.17 -12.19
CA ALA A 63 9.92 -2.66 -10.85
C ALA A 63 8.88 -3.54 -10.15
N TYR A 64 7.84 -3.95 -10.86
CA TYR A 64 6.81 -4.83 -10.32
C TYR A 64 7.39 -6.19 -9.93
N ALA A 65 8.19 -6.79 -10.82
CA ALA A 65 8.85 -8.08 -10.54
C ALA A 65 9.77 -7.98 -9.32
N GLY A 66 10.49 -6.87 -9.16
CA GLY A 66 11.34 -6.63 -7.99
C GLY A 66 10.55 -6.59 -6.69
N LEU A 67 9.37 -5.97 -6.68
CA LEU A 67 8.48 -5.97 -5.53
C LEU A 67 7.95 -7.37 -5.22
N MET A 68 7.63 -8.17 -6.22
CA MET A 68 7.17 -9.54 -6.02
C MET A 68 8.28 -10.43 -5.45
N VAL A 69 9.53 -10.23 -5.85
CA VAL A 69 10.68 -10.93 -5.26
C VAL A 69 10.84 -10.56 -3.77
N ARG A 70 10.73 -9.28 -3.43
CA ARG A 70 10.74 -8.82 -2.03
C ARG A 70 9.59 -9.43 -1.23
N ALA A 71 8.40 -9.50 -1.80
CA ALA A 71 7.23 -10.09 -1.17
C ALA A 71 7.44 -11.58 -0.87
N LYS A 72 8.03 -12.32 -1.80
CA LYS A 72 8.35 -13.73 -1.63
C LYS A 72 9.35 -13.95 -0.49
N ALA A 73 10.41 -13.13 -0.44
CA ALA A 73 11.40 -13.18 0.63
C ALA A 73 10.77 -12.87 1.99
N TYR A 74 9.94 -11.85 2.05
CA TYR A 74 9.21 -11.49 3.27
C TYR A 74 8.27 -12.62 3.70
N TYR A 75 7.56 -13.22 2.77
CA TYR A 75 6.70 -14.37 3.03
C TYR A 75 7.49 -15.55 3.61
N ASP A 76 8.60 -15.89 2.99
CA ASP A 76 9.43 -17.02 3.44
C ASP A 76 10.02 -16.78 4.84
N ASP A 77 10.43 -15.55 5.13
CA ASP A 77 11.00 -15.17 6.44
C ASP A 77 9.98 -15.20 7.58
N ASN A 78 8.69 -15.08 7.27
CA ASN A 78 7.62 -14.98 8.26
C ASN A 78 6.71 -16.22 8.32
N LEU A 79 7.09 -17.30 7.66
CA LEU A 79 6.27 -18.53 7.62
C LEU A 79 6.08 -19.18 8.99
N THR A 80 7.10 -19.12 9.85
CA THR A 80 7.11 -19.85 11.13
C THR A 80 6.55 -19.01 12.27
N ASP A 81 6.99 -17.77 12.38
CA ASP A 81 6.68 -16.91 13.52
C ASP A 81 5.35 -16.16 13.38
N ASN A 82 5.01 -15.81 12.15
CA ASN A 82 3.78 -15.07 11.84
C ASN A 82 3.22 -15.55 10.51
N PRO A 83 2.55 -16.71 10.49
CA PRO A 83 2.02 -17.26 9.25
C PRO A 83 1.06 -16.29 8.56
N MET A 84 1.29 -16.06 7.28
CA MET A 84 0.46 -15.20 6.43
C MET A 84 0.37 -15.78 5.02
N GLY A 85 -0.65 -15.36 4.27
CA GLY A 85 -0.76 -15.71 2.87
C GLY A 85 0.22 -14.92 2.01
N ILE A 86 0.58 -15.47 0.84
CA ILE A 86 1.45 -14.77 -0.10
C ILE A 86 0.84 -13.44 -0.56
N TYR A 87 -0.48 -13.36 -0.73
CA TYR A 87 -1.16 -12.14 -1.12
C TYR A 87 -1.06 -11.05 -0.05
N GLU A 88 -1.11 -11.44 1.23
CA GLU A 88 -0.92 -10.52 2.34
C GLU A 88 0.50 -9.95 2.33
N ALA A 89 1.50 -10.82 2.11
CA ALA A 89 2.90 -10.39 1.98
C ALA A 89 3.08 -9.43 0.81
N GLN A 90 2.45 -9.69 -0.33
CA GLN A 90 2.49 -8.79 -1.48
C GLN A 90 1.90 -7.41 -1.16
N LYS A 91 0.78 -7.36 -0.44
CA LYS A 91 0.17 -6.08 -0.03
C LYS A 91 1.07 -5.32 0.94
N ILE A 92 1.65 -6.00 1.91
CA ILE A 92 2.56 -5.37 2.88
C ILE A 92 3.76 -4.74 2.17
N ILE A 93 4.39 -5.46 1.26
CA ILE A 93 5.54 -4.97 0.50
C ILE A 93 5.15 -3.83 -0.45
N LEU A 94 3.96 -3.90 -1.05
CA LEU A 94 3.45 -2.82 -1.88
C LEU A 94 3.30 -1.51 -1.09
N TYR A 95 2.74 -1.60 0.12
CA TYR A 95 2.60 -0.43 0.99
C TYR A 95 3.94 0.05 1.54
N GLU A 96 4.89 -0.84 1.79
CA GLU A 96 6.26 -0.46 2.14
C GLU A 96 6.91 0.36 1.03
N PHE A 97 6.80 -0.10 -0.21
CA PHE A 97 7.27 0.65 -1.37
C PHE A 97 6.60 2.02 -1.46
N LEU A 98 5.27 2.08 -1.34
CA LEU A 98 4.53 3.32 -1.39
C LEU A 98 4.95 4.29 -0.28
N ALA A 99 5.16 3.79 0.92
CA ALA A 99 5.62 4.59 2.05
C ALA A 99 7.01 5.18 1.79
N GLU A 100 7.92 4.44 1.19
CA GLU A 100 9.24 4.94 0.79
C GLU A 100 9.09 6.10 -0.20
N GLN A 101 8.20 5.98 -1.18
CA GLN A 101 7.96 7.04 -2.17
C GLN A 101 7.35 8.29 -1.57
N LEU A 102 6.51 8.14 -0.54
CA LEU A 102 5.81 9.24 0.11
C LEU A 102 6.57 9.82 1.31
N GLY A 103 7.70 9.22 1.69
CA GLY A 103 8.45 9.64 2.87
C GLY A 103 7.77 9.31 4.19
N GLU A 104 6.86 8.36 4.21
CA GLU A 104 6.20 7.90 5.44
C GLU A 104 7.00 6.76 6.07
N SER A 105 7.33 6.89 7.35
CA SER A 105 8.13 5.90 8.08
C SER A 105 7.43 5.31 9.29
N ASP A 106 6.32 5.91 9.72
CA ASP A 106 5.61 5.52 10.94
C ASP A 106 4.15 5.20 10.59
N TYR A 107 3.89 3.93 10.31
CA TYR A 107 2.58 3.45 9.85
C TYR A 107 2.38 1.97 10.21
N THR A 108 1.14 1.54 10.14
CA THR A 108 0.75 0.13 10.28
C THR A 108 -0.16 -0.26 9.13
N VAL A 109 0.11 -1.39 8.50
CA VAL A 109 -0.73 -1.94 7.44
C VAL A 109 -1.80 -2.84 8.07
N VAL A 110 -3.05 -2.53 7.80
CA VAL A 110 -4.20 -3.25 8.38
C VAL A 110 -5.09 -3.88 7.30
#